data_9dfccfa599f98612b1c7cdd905fbcb7b
#
_entry.id   9dfccfa599f98612b1c7cdd905fbcb7b
#
_cell.length_a   1.000
_cell.length_b   1.000
_cell.length_c   1.000
_cell.angle_alpha   90.00
_cell.angle_beta   90.00
_cell.angle_gamma   90.00
#
_symmetry.space_group_name_H-M   'P 1'
#
loop_
_entity.id
_entity.type
_entity.pdbx_description
1 polymer ?
#
loop_
_entity_poly.entity_id
_entity_poly.type
_entity_poly.pdbx_seq_one_letter_code
_entity_poly.pdbx_strand_id
1 'polypeptide(L)'
;KPSKPVVFCGLFPVDSSEYQKLKDGLAKLQLNDSSFSYEPENSSALGLGFRCGFLGLLHLEIITQRLEREFDVTLITTTPGVIYKINKRNGSVQELQNPTEMPDPSQILSIEEPWIKATIITPDKYLGSVIKISQNKRGIQKSLTYSGNRAVLIYDLPLNEVVFDFYDNIKSVSSGYASFDYEITDYREGNLVKMGILVNSEPVDALSMMIHKDFAQSQG
;
A
#
# COMPACT_ATOMS: atom_id res chain seq x y z
N LYS A 1 -19.06 3.00 -12.94
CA LYS A 1 -18.49 1.71 -12.50
C LYS A 1 -18.09 1.87 -11.04
N PRO A 2 -18.41 0.91 -10.15
CA PRO A 2 -17.93 1.00 -8.78
C PRO A 2 -16.39 1.02 -8.79
N SER A 3 -15.81 1.86 -7.93
CA SER A 3 -14.37 1.96 -7.78
C SER A 3 -13.82 0.66 -7.22
N LYS A 4 -12.75 0.13 -7.82
CA LYS A 4 -12.13 -1.09 -7.35
C LYS A 4 -11.07 -0.76 -6.28
N PRO A 5 -10.93 -1.60 -5.24
CA PRO A 5 -9.84 -1.47 -4.30
C PRO A 5 -8.47 -1.52 -4.98
N VAL A 6 -7.52 -0.73 -4.48
CA VAL A 6 -6.16 -0.63 -5.03
C VAL A 6 -5.07 -0.84 -3.98
N VAL A 7 -5.41 -0.71 -2.69
CA VAL A 7 -4.50 -0.93 -1.56
C VAL A 7 -5.04 -2.08 -0.72
N PHE A 8 -4.19 -3.04 -0.38
CA PHE A 8 -4.57 -4.24 0.36
C PHE A 8 -3.71 -4.43 1.59
N CYS A 9 -4.31 -4.87 2.68
CA CYS A 9 -3.58 -5.29 3.87
C CYS A 9 -4.38 -6.34 4.64
N GLY A 10 -3.71 -7.05 5.55
CA GLY A 10 -4.36 -7.93 6.50
C GLY A 10 -4.78 -7.16 7.74
N LEU A 11 -5.98 -7.44 8.24
CA LEU A 11 -6.48 -6.95 9.52
C LEU A 11 -6.69 -8.15 10.45
N PHE A 12 -6.02 -8.12 11.61
CA PHE A 12 -6.08 -9.21 12.58
C PHE A 12 -6.40 -8.63 13.96
N PRO A 13 -7.28 -9.29 14.74
CA PRO A 13 -7.49 -8.85 16.11
C PRO A 13 -6.27 -9.19 16.97
N VAL A 14 -5.89 -8.29 17.87
CA VAL A 14 -4.81 -8.56 18.85
C VAL A 14 -5.20 -9.75 19.74
N ASP A 15 -6.46 -9.78 20.17
CA ASP A 15 -7.05 -10.87 20.93
C ASP A 15 -7.88 -11.76 19.98
N SER A 16 -7.48 -13.02 19.83
CA SER A 16 -8.16 -13.96 18.92
C SER A 16 -9.65 -14.18 19.27
N SER A 17 -10.05 -13.96 20.52
CA SER A 17 -11.45 -14.04 20.93
C SER A 17 -12.32 -12.93 20.31
N GLU A 18 -11.69 -11.87 19.79
CA GLU A 18 -12.40 -10.75 19.14
C GLU A 18 -12.61 -10.94 17.63
N TYR A 19 -12.24 -12.08 17.09
CA TYR A 19 -12.41 -12.37 15.66
C TYR A 19 -13.85 -12.16 15.19
N GLN A 20 -14.83 -12.61 15.96
CA GLN A 20 -16.25 -12.46 15.59
C GLN A 20 -16.68 -10.99 15.59
N LYS A 21 -16.19 -10.19 16.55
CA LYS A 21 -16.43 -8.75 16.57
C LYS A 21 -15.88 -8.08 15.31
N LEU A 22 -14.67 -8.45 14.89
CA LEU A 22 -14.04 -7.92 13.67
C LEU A 22 -14.89 -8.29 12.45
N LYS A 23 -15.31 -9.54 12.34
CA LYS A 23 -16.14 -10.02 11.24
C LYS A 23 -17.47 -9.26 11.16
N ASP A 24 -18.15 -9.10 12.29
CA ASP A 24 -19.42 -8.38 12.36
C ASP A 24 -19.25 -6.89 12.04
N GLY A 25 -18.15 -6.30 12.51
CA GLY A 25 -17.82 -4.91 12.23
C GLY A 25 -17.58 -4.66 10.75
N LEU A 26 -16.78 -5.50 10.10
CA LEU A 26 -16.52 -5.42 8.66
C LEU A 26 -17.81 -5.55 7.83
N ALA A 27 -18.67 -6.50 8.20
CA ALA A 27 -19.96 -6.69 7.53
C ALA A 27 -20.86 -5.46 7.65
N LYS A 28 -20.93 -4.86 8.84
CA LYS A 28 -21.73 -3.64 9.07
C LYS A 28 -21.20 -2.43 8.33
N LEU A 29 -19.88 -2.23 8.34
CA LEU A 29 -19.26 -1.13 7.62
C LEU A 29 -19.44 -1.25 6.11
N GLN A 30 -19.39 -2.48 5.57
CA GLN A 30 -19.59 -2.73 4.15
C GLN A 30 -21.00 -2.40 3.67
N LEU A 31 -22.00 -2.50 4.54
CA LEU A 31 -23.37 -2.09 4.21
C LEU A 31 -23.49 -0.61 3.83
N ASN A 32 -22.66 0.24 4.45
CA ASN A 32 -22.65 1.67 4.19
C ASN A 32 -21.54 2.09 3.20
N ASP A 33 -20.54 1.25 3.02
CA ASP A 33 -19.39 1.51 2.15
C ASP A 33 -19.03 0.24 1.37
N SER A 34 -19.64 0.09 0.21
CA SER A 34 -19.41 -1.05 -0.67
C SER A 34 -18.09 -0.98 -1.44
N SER A 35 -17.32 0.10 -1.25
CA SER A 35 -16.06 0.30 -1.99
C SER A 35 -14.87 -0.45 -1.39
N PHE A 36 -14.95 -0.91 -0.14
CA PHE A 36 -13.92 -1.81 0.38
C PHE A 36 -14.35 -3.28 0.28
N SER A 37 -13.35 -4.16 0.18
CA SER A 37 -13.54 -5.60 0.14
C SER A 37 -12.89 -6.26 1.34
N TYR A 38 -13.39 -7.43 1.74
CA TYR A 38 -12.73 -8.24 2.74
C TYR A 38 -12.99 -9.72 2.49
N GLU A 39 -12.02 -10.54 2.83
CA GLU A 39 -12.11 -12.00 2.77
C GLU A 39 -11.34 -12.62 3.94
N PRO A 40 -11.73 -13.79 4.43
CA PRO A 40 -11.00 -14.45 5.51
C PRO A 40 -9.56 -14.74 5.12
N GLU A 41 -8.65 -14.54 6.07
CA GLU A 41 -7.24 -14.88 5.92
C GLU A 41 -6.76 -15.57 7.18
N ASN A 42 -5.91 -16.59 7.02
CA ASN A 42 -5.28 -17.29 8.13
C ASN A 42 -3.77 -17.10 8.03
N SER A 43 -3.21 -16.50 9.07
CA SER A 43 -1.77 -16.26 9.17
C SER A 43 -1.17 -17.23 10.18
N SER A 44 -0.03 -17.85 9.82
CA SER A 44 0.72 -18.71 10.74
C SER A 44 1.21 -17.94 11.97
N ALA A 45 1.49 -16.65 11.86
CA ALA A 45 1.96 -15.82 12.97
C ALA A 45 0.83 -15.10 13.72
N LEU A 46 -0.19 -14.63 13.02
CA LEU A 46 -1.21 -13.72 13.57
C LEU A 46 -2.57 -14.40 13.79
N GLY A 47 -2.74 -15.63 13.31
CA GLY A 47 -3.99 -16.38 13.43
C GLY A 47 -5.03 -15.98 12.40
N LEU A 48 -6.30 -16.02 12.81
CA LEU A 48 -7.41 -15.70 11.92
C LEU A 48 -7.66 -14.20 11.85
N GLY A 49 -7.89 -13.72 10.64
CA GLY A 49 -8.19 -12.32 10.35
C GLY A 49 -8.81 -12.18 8.97
N PHE A 50 -8.61 -11.01 8.36
CA PHE A 50 -9.20 -10.71 7.05
C PHE A 50 -8.18 -10.00 6.16
N ARG A 51 -8.17 -10.37 4.89
CA ARG A 51 -7.51 -9.62 3.83
C ARG A 51 -8.48 -8.57 3.32
N CYS A 52 -8.12 -7.29 3.44
CA CYS A 52 -9.00 -6.19 3.09
C CYS A 52 -8.43 -5.35 1.97
N GLY A 53 -9.32 -4.86 1.09
CA GLY A 53 -8.97 -3.98 -0.01
C GLY A 53 -9.65 -2.62 0.13
N PHE A 54 -8.91 -1.55 -0.13
CA PHE A 54 -9.34 -0.17 0.07
C PHE A 54 -9.05 0.68 -1.16
N LEU A 55 -9.76 1.80 -1.29
CA LEU A 55 -9.56 2.76 -2.40
C LEU A 55 -8.24 3.53 -2.28
N GLY A 56 -7.64 3.59 -1.09
CA GLY A 56 -6.39 4.26 -0.81
C GLY A 56 -6.08 4.27 0.67
N LEU A 57 -5.00 4.96 1.07
CA LEU A 57 -4.55 4.99 2.47
C LEU A 57 -5.54 5.66 3.41
N LEU A 58 -6.15 6.77 2.98
CA LEU A 58 -7.13 7.45 3.81
C LEU A 58 -8.34 6.56 4.08
N HIS A 59 -8.78 5.82 3.07
CA HIS A 59 -9.88 4.87 3.21
C HIS A 59 -9.54 3.76 4.20
N LEU A 60 -8.33 3.20 4.11
CA LEU A 60 -7.80 2.22 5.07
C LEU A 60 -7.85 2.79 6.50
N GLU A 61 -7.36 4.00 6.67
CA GLU A 61 -7.29 4.66 7.97
C GLU A 61 -8.68 4.90 8.56
N ILE A 62 -9.62 5.38 7.77
CA ILE A 62 -11.00 5.60 8.20
C ILE A 62 -11.65 4.30 8.63
N ILE A 63 -11.53 3.23 7.86
CA ILE A 63 -12.14 1.94 8.19
C ILE A 63 -11.54 1.34 9.46
N THR A 64 -10.20 1.38 9.59
CA THR A 64 -9.55 0.85 10.80
C THR A 64 -9.92 1.64 12.06
N GLN A 65 -9.99 2.96 11.97
CA GLN A 65 -10.43 3.80 13.09
C GLN A 65 -11.87 3.51 13.49
N ARG A 66 -12.75 3.32 12.53
CA ARG A 66 -14.15 2.98 12.80
C ARG A 66 -14.30 1.62 13.46
N LEU A 67 -13.53 0.62 13.02
CA LEU A 67 -13.52 -0.69 13.67
C LEU A 67 -13.09 -0.59 15.14
N GLU A 68 -12.06 0.19 15.42
CA GLU A 68 -11.57 0.37 16.79
C GLU A 68 -12.56 1.13 17.67
N ARG A 69 -13.17 2.19 17.14
CA ARG A 69 -14.07 3.06 17.92
C ARG A 69 -15.48 2.51 18.06
N GLU A 70 -16.06 2.00 16.97
CA GLU A 70 -17.47 1.59 16.95
C GLU A 70 -17.66 0.14 17.40
N PHE A 71 -16.67 -0.72 17.20
CA PHE A 71 -16.77 -2.15 17.50
C PHE A 71 -15.80 -2.61 18.59
N ASP A 72 -15.00 -1.70 19.13
CA ASP A 72 -14.09 -1.95 20.25
C ASP A 72 -13.16 -3.15 19.98
N VAL A 73 -12.55 -3.16 18.80
CA VAL A 73 -11.59 -4.19 18.39
C VAL A 73 -10.21 -3.55 18.27
N THR A 74 -9.21 -4.07 18.99
CA THR A 74 -7.83 -3.67 18.80
C THR A 74 -7.23 -4.48 17.66
N LEU A 75 -6.68 -3.79 16.65
CA LEU A 75 -6.24 -4.40 15.39
C LEU A 75 -4.72 -4.40 15.24
N ILE A 76 -4.23 -5.47 14.60
CA ILE A 76 -2.92 -5.52 13.97
C ILE A 76 -3.16 -5.38 12.47
N THR A 77 -2.49 -4.42 11.83
CA THR A 77 -2.52 -4.26 10.38
C THR A 77 -1.18 -4.69 9.81
N THR A 78 -1.20 -5.48 8.75
CA THR A 78 0.03 -5.80 8.01
C THR A 78 0.44 -4.60 7.15
N THR A 79 1.67 -4.62 6.61
CA THR A 79 2.14 -3.58 5.70
C THR A 79 1.21 -3.49 4.49
N PRO A 80 0.65 -2.30 4.17
CA PRO A 80 -0.18 -2.16 2.99
C PRO A 80 0.59 -2.47 1.71
N GLY A 81 -0.08 -3.10 0.77
CA GLY A 81 0.47 -3.42 -0.55
C GLY A 81 -0.49 -3.04 -1.65
N VAL A 82 -0.07 -3.24 -2.88
CA VAL A 82 -0.82 -2.87 -4.08
C VAL A 82 -1.04 -4.11 -4.95
N ILE A 83 -1.93 -3.99 -5.96
CA ILE A 83 -2.11 -5.06 -6.94
C ILE A 83 -1.01 -4.96 -7.99
N TYR A 84 -0.26 -6.07 -8.16
CA TYR A 84 0.69 -6.23 -9.26
C TYR A 84 0.03 -6.98 -10.41
N LYS A 85 0.52 -6.77 -11.62
CA LYS A 85 0.16 -7.58 -12.78
C LYS A 85 1.35 -8.45 -13.17
N ILE A 86 1.15 -9.76 -13.15
CA ILE A 86 2.16 -10.72 -13.51
C ILE A 86 1.87 -11.22 -14.91
N ASN A 87 2.76 -10.90 -15.86
CA ASN A 87 2.71 -11.42 -17.21
C ASN A 87 3.42 -12.77 -17.23
N LYS A 88 2.67 -13.83 -17.49
CA LYS A 88 3.19 -15.19 -17.52
C LYS A 88 3.70 -15.56 -18.91
N ARG A 89 4.66 -16.49 -18.96
CA ARG A 89 5.23 -16.96 -20.22
C ARG A 89 4.23 -17.64 -21.15
N ASN A 90 3.11 -18.14 -20.61
CA ASN A 90 2.02 -18.72 -21.38
C ASN A 90 1.09 -17.66 -22.02
N GLY A 91 1.38 -16.38 -21.85
CA GLY A 91 0.59 -15.27 -22.39
C GLY A 91 -0.55 -14.80 -21.49
N SER A 92 -0.80 -15.46 -20.37
CA SER A 92 -1.83 -15.02 -19.41
C SER A 92 -1.31 -13.92 -18.48
N VAL A 93 -2.24 -13.13 -17.93
CA VAL A 93 -1.96 -12.08 -16.94
C VAL A 93 -2.65 -12.43 -15.64
N GLN A 94 -1.91 -12.45 -14.55
CA GLN A 94 -2.44 -12.69 -13.22
C GLN A 94 -2.35 -11.39 -12.39
N GLU A 95 -3.45 -11.00 -11.77
CA GLU A 95 -3.44 -9.94 -10.76
C GLU A 95 -3.00 -10.52 -9.43
N LEU A 96 -1.97 -9.94 -8.81
CA LEU A 96 -1.41 -10.39 -7.54
C LEU A 96 -1.63 -9.33 -6.46
N GLN A 97 -2.47 -9.60 -5.49
CA GLN A 97 -2.65 -8.74 -4.32
C GLN A 97 -1.96 -9.30 -3.07
N ASN A 98 -1.83 -10.62 -2.96
CA ASN A 98 -1.17 -11.27 -1.83
C ASN A 98 0.14 -11.88 -2.28
N PRO A 99 1.30 -11.42 -1.75
CA PRO A 99 2.61 -11.96 -2.15
C PRO A 99 2.77 -13.46 -1.97
N THR A 100 1.99 -14.09 -1.09
CA THR A 100 2.03 -15.54 -0.88
C THR A 100 1.53 -16.33 -2.09
N GLU A 101 0.72 -15.70 -2.95
CA GLU A 101 0.16 -16.30 -4.16
C GLU A 101 1.07 -16.14 -5.39
N MET A 102 2.30 -15.67 -5.19
CA MET A 102 3.28 -15.47 -6.24
C MET A 102 3.52 -16.79 -7.00
N PRO A 103 3.38 -16.81 -8.33
CA PRO A 103 3.69 -18.01 -9.10
C PRO A 103 5.19 -18.30 -9.10
N ASP A 104 5.55 -19.51 -9.54
CA ASP A 104 6.95 -19.91 -9.67
C ASP A 104 7.69 -18.93 -10.61
N PRO A 105 8.89 -18.44 -10.23
CA PRO A 105 9.67 -17.51 -11.06
C PRO A 105 9.88 -17.98 -12.50
N SER A 106 9.93 -19.30 -12.74
CA SER A 106 10.07 -19.85 -14.09
C SER A 106 8.87 -19.58 -15.00
N GLN A 107 7.69 -19.28 -14.42
CA GLN A 107 6.46 -18.97 -15.17
C GLN A 107 6.29 -17.49 -15.45
N ILE A 108 7.13 -16.63 -14.86
CA ILE A 108 6.99 -15.19 -14.95
C ILE A 108 7.82 -14.64 -16.09
N LEU A 109 7.17 -13.90 -17.02
CA LEU A 109 7.84 -13.14 -18.05
C LEU A 109 8.23 -11.74 -17.56
N SER A 110 7.26 -11.03 -16.95
CA SER A 110 7.48 -9.69 -16.38
C SER A 110 6.45 -9.40 -15.29
N ILE A 111 6.77 -8.43 -14.44
CA ILE A 111 5.86 -7.95 -13.38
C ILE A 111 5.67 -6.44 -13.58
N GLU A 112 4.42 -6.02 -13.62
CA GLU A 112 4.05 -4.60 -13.70
C GLU A 112 3.48 -4.13 -12.38
N GLU A 113 3.85 -2.91 -11.99
CA GLU A 113 3.33 -2.26 -10.79
C GLU A 113 2.54 -1.00 -11.14
N PRO A 114 1.53 -0.64 -10.31
CA PRO A 114 0.77 0.59 -10.53
C PRO A 114 1.61 1.82 -10.19
N TRP A 115 1.48 2.86 -11.02
CA TRP A 115 2.10 4.16 -10.83
C TRP A 115 1.04 5.23 -10.61
N ILE A 116 1.43 6.29 -9.93
CA ILE A 116 0.59 7.44 -9.65
C ILE A 116 1.22 8.71 -10.20
N LYS A 117 0.36 9.70 -10.45
CA LYS A 117 0.76 11.09 -10.62
C LYS A 117 0.50 11.79 -9.30
N ALA A 118 1.57 12.20 -8.64
CA ALA A 118 1.52 12.87 -7.35
C ALA A 118 1.67 14.38 -7.54
N THR A 119 0.82 15.14 -6.88
CA THR A 119 0.91 16.61 -6.81
C THR A 119 1.26 16.99 -5.38
N ILE A 120 2.42 17.61 -5.20
CA ILE A 120 2.91 18.03 -3.89
C ILE A 120 3.04 19.55 -3.90
N ILE A 121 2.36 20.22 -2.97
CA ILE A 121 2.45 21.67 -2.80
C ILE A 121 3.15 21.94 -1.48
N THR A 122 4.25 22.67 -1.52
CA THR A 122 5.08 22.93 -0.34
C THR A 122 5.60 24.36 -0.33
N PRO A 123 5.77 24.97 0.86
CA PRO A 123 6.56 26.18 0.95
C PRO A 123 7.97 25.98 0.39
N ASP A 124 8.51 26.98 -0.30
CA ASP A 124 9.77 26.88 -1.01
C ASP A 124 10.94 26.42 -0.12
N LYS A 125 10.95 26.84 1.15
CA LYS A 125 12.01 26.46 2.09
C LYS A 125 12.12 24.95 2.36
N TYR A 126 11.05 24.18 2.10
CA TYR A 126 11.05 22.71 2.29
C TYR A 126 11.23 21.95 0.98
N LEU A 127 11.33 22.65 -0.14
CA LEU A 127 11.35 22.04 -1.47
C LEU A 127 12.46 21.01 -1.64
N GLY A 128 13.68 21.33 -1.19
CA GLY A 128 14.82 20.40 -1.30
C GLY A 128 14.59 19.09 -0.58
N SER A 129 14.03 19.13 0.63
CA SER A 129 13.72 17.93 1.41
C SER A 129 12.63 17.08 0.77
N VAL A 130 11.60 17.73 0.22
CA VAL A 130 10.51 17.04 -0.49
C VAL A 130 11.02 16.35 -1.75
N ILE A 131 11.86 17.04 -2.54
CA ILE A 131 12.47 16.46 -3.74
C ILE A 131 13.31 15.23 -3.37
N LYS A 132 14.12 15.32 -2.32
CA LYS A 132 14.99 14.22 -1.88
C LYS A 132 14.17 12.99 -1.51
N ILE A 133 13.08 13.14 -0.75
CA ILE A 133 12.21 12.03 -0.39
C ILE A 133 11.59 11.41 -1.64
N SER A 134 11.09 12.23 -2.57
CA SER A 134 10.44 11.74 -3.79
C SER A 134 11.42 10.98 -4.68
N GLN A 135 12.64 11.44 -4.79
CA GLN A 135 13.70 10.74 -5.54
C GLN A 135 14.06 9.40 -4.89
N ASN A 136 14.11 9.33 -3.57
CA ASN A 136 14.39 8.09 -2.84
C ASN A 136 13.30 7.02 -3.02
N LYS A 137 12.09 7.43 -3.42
CA LYS A 137 10.97 6.53 -3.70
C LYS A 137 10.83 6.17 -5.18
N ARG A 138 11.91 6.21 -5.94
CA ARG A 138 11.97 5.96 -7.38
C ARG A 138 11.12 6.92 -8.20
N GLY A 139 10.90 8.13 -7.66
CA GLY A 139 10.08 9.14 -8.30
C GLY A 139 10.75 9.76 -9.52
N ILE A 140 9.93 10.11 -10.51
CA ILE A 140 10.34 10.82 -11.73
C ILE A 140 9.69 12.19 -11.69
N GLN A 141 10.51 13.26 -11.59
CA GLN A 141 10.00 14.62 -11.59
C GLN A 141 9.48 14.99 -12.98
N LYS A 142 8.21 15.39 -13.04
CA LYS A 142 7.56 15.80 -14.29
C LYS A 142 7.55 17.31 -14.46
N SER A 143 7.30 18.06 -13.39
CA SER A 143 7.33 19.52 -13.45
C SER A 143 7.54 20.11 -12.06
N LEU A 144 8.05 21.33 -12.07
CA LEU A 144 8.16 22.20 -10.89
C LEU A 144 7.70 23.58 -11.29
N THR A 145 6.63 24.06 -10.68
CA THR A 145 6.10 25.40 -10.89
C THR A 145 5.93 26.11 -9.55
N TYR A 146 5.68 27.40 -9.59
CA TYR A 146 5.50 28.20 -8.38
C TYR A 146 4.16 28.93 -8.43
N SER A 147 3.48 28.95 -7.28
CA SER A 147 2.28 29.77 -7.07
C SER A 147 2.55 30.60 -5.82
N GLY A 148 2.90 31.88 -6.02
CA GLY A 148 3.39 32.73 -4.94
C GLY A 148 4.71 32.22 -4.36
N ASN A 149 4.74 32.00 -3.03
CA ASN A 149 5.88 31.46 -2.30
C ASN A 149 5.82 29.93 -2.13
N ARG A 150 4.90 29.26 -2.80
CA ARG A 150 4.73 27.82 -2.76
C ARG A 150 5.20 27.17 -4.05
N ALA A 151 5.91 26.06 -3.91
CA ALA A 151 6.31 25.21 -5.02
C ALA A 151 5.24 24.14 -5.26
N VAL A 152 4.92 23.89 -6.53
CA VAL A 152 4.02 22.84 -6.98
C VAL A 152 4.85 21.82 -7.75
N LEU A 153 5.00 20.63 -7.18
CA LEU A 153 5.75 19.53 -7.74
C LEU A 153 4.81 18.49 -8.32
N ILE A 154 5.07 18.05 -9.54
CA ILE A 154 4.41 16.90 -10.15
C ILE A 154 5.45 15.78 -10.30
N TYR A 155 5.16 14.63 -9.71
CA TYR A 155 6.00 13.43 -9.76
C TYR A 155 5.21 12.25 -10.27
N ASP A 156 5.87 11.38 -11.05
CA ASP A 156 5.43 10.01 -11.23
C ASP A 156 6.09 9.15 -10.14
N LEU A 157 5.29 8.41 -9.41
CA LEU A 157 5.75 7.56 -8.30
C LEU A 157 5.11 6.19 -8.39
N PRO A 158 5.85 5.10 -8.06
CA PRO A 158 5.22 3.81 -7.86
C PRO A 158 4.28 3.85 -6.65
N LEU A 159 3.05 3.37 -6.80
CA LEU A 159 2.07 3.42 -5.71
C LEU A 159 2.57 2.67 -4.47
N ASN A 160 3.28 1.54 -4.65
CA ASN A 160 3.78 0.75 -3.53
C ASN A 160 4.79 1.51 -2.66
N GLU A 161 5.54 2.44 -3.21
CA GLU A 161 6.48 3.27 -2.46
C GLU A 161 5.77 4.34 -1.62
N VAL A 162 4.53 4.66 -1.96
CA VAL A 162 3.73 5.72 -1.33
C VAL A 162 2.88 5.20 -0.19
N VAL A 163 2.41 3.95 -0.26
CA VAL A 163 1.41 3.42 0.67
C VAL A 163 1.95 3.12 2.07
N PHE A 164 3.25 3.18 2.30
CA PHE A 164 3.82 2.85 3.62
C PHE A 164 4.00 4.09 4.50
N ASP A 165 4.92 5.00 4.14
CA ASP A 165 5.29 6.12 5.01
C ASP A 165 5.46 7.45 4.28
N PHE A 166 5.22 7.48 2.97
CA PHE A 166 5.53 8.66 2.14
C PHE A 166 4.77 9.91 2.60
N TYR A 167 3.47 9.78 2.86
CA TYR A 167 2.65 10.91 3.31
C TYR A 167 3.17 11.48 4.64
N ASP A 168 3.47 10.60 5.59
CA ASP A 168 3.97 10.99 6.92
C ASP A 168 5.34 11.67 6.80
N ASN A 169 6.21 11.16 5.91
CA ASN A 169 7.52 11.76 5.66
C ASN A 169 7.40 13.15 5.02
N ILE A 170 6.49 13.32 4.06
CA ILE A 170 6.23 14.63 3.45
C ILE A 170 5.76 15.64 4.51
N LYS A 171 4.86 15.23 5.39
CA LYS A 171 4.39 16.08 6.48
C LYS A 171 5.51 16.40 7.47
N SER A 172 6.30 15.40 7.84
CA SER A 172 7.40 15.57 8.80
C SER A 172 8.45 16.56 8.31
N VAL A 173 8.95 16.41 7.07
CA VAL A 173 10.01 17.28 6.53
C VAL A 173 9.55 18.70 6.22
N SER A 174 8.25 18.91 6.12
CA SER A 174 7.64 20.22 5.82
C SER A 174 6.98 20.86 7.03
N SER A 175 7.21 20.33 8.23
CA SER A 175 6.56 20.79 9.49
C SER A 175 5.02 20.84 9.36
N GLY A 176 4.45 19.94 8.60
CA GLY A 176 3.01 19.86 8.37
C GLY A 176 2.46 20.79 7.27
N TYR A 177 3.31 21.61 6.65
CA TYR A 177 2.85 22.63 5.69
C TYR A 177 2.67 22.13 4.27
N ALA A 178 3.27 20.99 3.89
CA ALA A 178 3.09 20.44 2.55
C ALA A 178 1.75 19.71 2.43
N SER A 179 1.14 19.80 1.26
CA SER A 179 -0.01 18.99 0.89
C SER A 179 0.36 17.99 -0.19
N PHE A 180 -0.32 16.86 -0.19
CA PHE A 180 -0.06 15.77 -1.11
C PHE A 180 -1.38 15.20 -1.60
N ASP A 181 -1.52 15.09 -2.92
CA ASP A 181 -2.64 14.46 -3.59
C ASP A 181 -2.11 13.59 -4.73
N TYR A 182 -2.85 12.55 -5.10
CA TYR A 182 -2.42 11.67 -6.17
C TYR A 182 -3.60 11.04 -6.92
N GLU A 183 -3.32 10.61 -8.15
CA GLU A 183 -4.23 9.79 -8.95
C GLU A 183 -3.46 8.62 -9.56
N ILE A 184 -4.12 7.47 -9.69
CA ILE A 184 -3.52 6.30 -10.32
C ILE A 184 -3.55 6.50 -11.83
N THR A 185 -2.42 6.31 -12.51
CA THR A 185 -2.28 6.56 -13.93
C THR A 185 -2.15 5.30 -14.76
N ASP A 186 -1.08 4.54 -14.58
CA ASP A 186 -0.74 3.39 -15.43
C ASP A 186 -0.02 2.30 -14.66
N TYR A 187 0.17 1.17 -15.31
CA TYR A 187 1.03 0.08 -14.83
C TYR A 187 2.33 0.11 -15.63
N ARG A 188 3.45 -0.06 -14.94
CA ARG A 188 4.78 -0.09 -15.55
C ARG A 188 5.56 -1.30 -15.09
N GLU A 189 6.33 -1.88 -16.01
CA GLU A 189 7.22 -2.98 -15.70
C GLU A 189 8.34 -2.54 -14.77
N GLY A 190 8.71 -3.41 -13.83
CA GLY A 190 9.78 -3.17 -12.89
C GLY A 190 10.47 -4.45 -12.44
N ASN A 191 11.69 -4.31 -11.90
CA ASN A 191 12.42 -5.40 -11.26
C ASN A 191 11.90 -5.58 -9.84
N LEU A 192 10.94 -6.49 -9.68
CA LEU A 192 10.28 -6.74 -8.41
C LEU A 192 10.70 -8.10 -7.86
N VAL A 193 10.88 -8.18 -6.54
CA VAL A 193 11.17 -9.42 -5.83
C VAL A 193 10.17 -9.61 -4.69
N LYS A 194 9.85 -10.86 -4.37
CA LYS A 194 9.10 -11.20 -3.18
C LYS A 194 10.07 -11.32 -2.01
N MET A 195 9.82 -10.57 -0.94
CA MET A 195 10.55 -10.69 0.33
C MET A 195 9.61 -11.27 1.38
N GLY A 196 10.00 -12.42 1.96
CA GLY A 196 9.30 -13.03 3.09
C GLY A 196 10.04 -12.74 4.39
N ILE A 197 9.30 -12.43 5.45
CA ILE A 197 9.83 -12.33 6.79
C ILE A 197 9.76 -13.73 7.42
N LEU A 198 10.88 -14.21 7.95
CA LEU A 198 10.97 -15.53 8.54
C LEU A 198 10.87 -15.48 10.06
N VAL A 199 10.06 -16.39 10.61
CA VAL A 199 10.00 -16.64 12.05
C VAL A 199 10.29 -18.12 12.27
N ASN A 200 11.33 -18.43 13.06
CA ASN A 200 11.79 -19.81 13.29
C ASN A 200 12.06 -20.58 11.98
N SER A 201 12.64 -19.89 10.99
CA SER A 201 12.98 -20.43 9.68
C SER A 201 11.78 -20.78 8.79
N GLU A 202 10.57 -20.36 9.17
CA GLU A 202 9.38 -20.53 8.35
C GLU A 202 8.85 -19.16 7.88
N PRO A 203 8.33 -19.05 6.64
CA PRO A 203 7.80 -17.79 6.16
C PRO A 203 6.52 -17.41 6.92
N VAL A 204 6.40 -16.13 7.26
CA VAL A 204 5.20 -15.55 7.87
C VAL A 204 4.40 -14.88 6.77
N ASP A 205 3.38 -15.56 6.24
CA ASP A 205 2.66 -15.19 5.03
C ASP A 205 2.07 -13.77 5.09
N ALA A 206 1.41 -13.41 6.20
CA ALA A 206 0.80 -12.08 6.35
C ALA A 206 1.83 -10.94 6.40
N LEU A 207 3.09 -11.25 6.69
CA LEU A 207 4.19 -10.27 6.76
C LEU A 207 5.04 -10.25 5.50
N SER A 208 4.74 -11.08 4.51
CA SER A 208 5.43 -11.03 3.22
C SER A 208 5.08 -9.75 2.47
N MET A 209 6.06 -9.18 1.78
CA MET A 209 5.88 -7.95 1.01
C MET A 209 6.63 -8.02 -0.32
N MET A 210 6.16 -7.21 -1.28
CA MET A 210 6.84 -7.00 -2.57
C MET A 210 7.64 -5.71 -2.48
N ILE A 211 8.93 -5.74 -2.89
CA ILE A 211 9.79 -4.57 -2.94
C ILE A 211 10.59 -4.52 -4.23
N HIS A 212 11.04 -3.33 -4.62
CA HIS A 212 11.93 -3.20 -5.77
C HIS A 212 13.29 -3.84 -5.47
N LYS A 213 13.86 -4.55 -6.46
CA LYS A 213 15.11 -5.32 -6.30
C LYS A 213 16.27 -4.49 -5.76
N ASP A 214 16.40 -3.25 -6.20
CA ASP A 214 17.49 -2.37 -5.80
C ASP A 214 17.41 -1.94 -4.32
N PHE A 215 16.25 -2.10 -3.69
CA PHE A 215 16.02 -1.76 -2.29
C PHE A 215 15.93 -2.97 -1.37
N ALA A 216 16.04 -4.18 -1.89
CA ALA A 216 15.84 -5.41 -1.12
C ALA A 216 16.77 -5.51 0.10
N GLN A 217 18.03 -5.11 -0.06
CA GLN A 217 19.03 -5.18 1.02
C GLN A 217 18.82 -4.14 2.12
N SER A 218 18.21 -3.02 1.80
CA SER A 218 17.99 -1.95 2.79
C SER A 218 16.74 -2.17 3.64
N GLN A 219 15.86 -3.09 3.23
CA GLN A 219 14.61 -3.39 3.93
C GLN A 219 14.56 -4.80 4.55
N GLY A 220 15.56 -5.61 4.26
CA GLY A 220 15.68 -6.99 4.75
C GLY A 220 16.06 -7.14 6.21
#